data_c5367fb711580c644605348f6629e506
#
_entry.id   c5367fb711580c644605348f6629e506
#
_cell.length_a   1.000
_cell.length_b   1.000
_cell.length_c   1.000
_cell.angle_alpha   90.00
_cell.angle_beta   90.00
_cell.angle_gamma   90.00
#
_symmetry.space_group_name_H-M   'P 1'
#
loop_
_entity.id
_entity.type
_entity.pdbx_description
1 polymer ?
#
loop_
_entity_poly.entity_id
_entity_poly.type
_entity_poly.pdbx_seq_one_letter_code
_entity_poly.pdbx_strand_id
1 'polypeptide(L)'
;MITRRHLGQIGLAATAVALHPRLARAAEVQADWQAVLDAGRDQTVWWHAWGGDPKINDFIAWLGAEAEMRHGISIEHVKLASTADAVARVLAEQQAGKTEDGAVDLIWINGENFAAMKEKGLLFGPFAEGLPNWPLVDVAGKPAVVTDFTLPTEGYESPWAMAQLVFEHDTARLPVPPATLAALADWILANPGRFTYPQPPDYLGLTFLKQVLYGVMPDPARLQQPAGDTYAQDTAPLWAFLDRIHPALWRAGRAFPQNEPALAQLLADAEIDISLSFNPGRASAEIANGNLPATVRTFVLRGGTIGNASFVAIPFNASHSAAAQVVANLLLQPEIQARAQDPNILGFQTVLNLAALPEEDRNAFAGLDLGVATLSPQDLGPALLEPHASWMVKIGEDWLTRYGVTK
;
A
#
# COMPACT_ATOMS: atom_id res chain seq x y z
N MET A 1 47.39 1.76 81.30
CA MET A 1 47.04 3.00 80.63
C MET A 1 46.48 2.70 79.22
N ILE A 2 45.18 2.87 79.04
CA ILE A 2 44.48 3.49 77.91
C ILE A 2 44.87 2.88 76.53
N THR A 3 43.97 2.48 75.72
CA THR A 3 42.55 2.56 75.38
C THR A 3 42.35 2.24 73.95
N ARG A 4 41.23 1.85 73.66
CA ARG A 4 40.17 2.12 72.65
C ARG A 4 39.95 1.05 71.60
N ARG A 5 38.78 0.47 71.81
CA ARG A 5 38.03 -0.34 70.86
C ARG A 5 37.72 0.48 69.61
N HIS A 6 37.91 -0.15 68.45
CA HIS A 6 37.21 0.29 67.21
C HIS A 6 36.21 -0.79 66.83
N LEU A 7 34.93 -0.45 67.01
CA LEU A 7 33.79 -1.12 66.38
C LEU A 7 33.85 -0.80 64.86
N GLY A 8 34.01 -1.85 64.05
CA GLY A 8 33.78 -1.74 62.62
C GLY A 8 32.28 -1.81 62.34
N GLN A 9 31.68 -0.73 61.82
CA GLN A 9 30.37 -0.75 61.22
C GLN A 9 30.49 -1.36 59.85
N ILE A 10 29.84 -2.50 59.63
CA ILE A 10 29.58 -3.07 58.31
C ILE A 10 28.37 -2.32 57.74
N GLY A 11 28.65 -1.37 56.84
CA GLY A 11 27.60 -0.73 56.03
C GLY A 11 27.15 -1.67 54.92
N LEU A 12 25.92 -2.16 55.00
CA LEU A 12 25.25 -2.78 53.84
C LEU A 12 25.02 -1.67 52.80
N ALA A 13 25.80 -1.66 51.73
CA ALA A 13 25.52 -0.88 50.54
C ALA A 13 24.37 -1.58 49.78
N ALA A 14 23.17 -1.07 49.94
CA ALA A 14 22.05 -1.41 49.06
C ALA A 14 22.32 -0.81 47.69
N THR A 15 22.79 -1.61 46.75
CA THR A 15 22.91 -1.25 45.34
C THR A 15 21.48 -1.14 44.78
N ALA A 16 20.96 0.06 44.75
CA ALA A 16 19.76 0.36 43.95
C ALA A 16 20.12 0.21 42.46
N VAL A 17 19.69 -0.91 41.88
CA VAL A 17 19.72 -1.08 40.42
C VAL A 17 18.75 -0.07 39.84
N ALA A 18 19.26 1.06 39.37
CA ALA A 18 18.49 2.00 38.58
C ALA A 18 18.17 1.29 37.24
N LEU A 19 16.98 0.74 37.15
CA LEU A 19 16.46 0.26 35.87
C LEU A 19 16.51 1.42 34.86
N HIS A 20 17.25 1.21 33.78
CA HIS A 20 17.33 2.21 32.71
C HIS A 20 15.90 2.49 32.21
N PRO A 21 15.50 3.77 32.04
CA PRO A 21 14.14 4.13 31.64
C PRO A 21 13.69 3.46 30.33
N ARG A 22 14.63 3.06 29.46
CA ARG A 22 14.34 2.28 28.25
C ARG A 22 13.90 0.85 28.55
N LEU A 23 14.49 0.19 29.56
CA LEU A 23 14.11 -1.18 29.96
C LEU A 23 12.74 -1.20 30.67
N ALA A 24 12.45 -0.18 31.48
CA ALA A 24 11.14 -0.04 32.11
C ALA A 24 10.04 0.18 31.07
N ARG A 25 10.27 1.03 30.07
CA ARG A 25 9.31 1.29 29.00
C ARG A 25 9.11 0.04 28.11
N ALA A 26 10.17 -0.71 27.79
CA ALA A 26 10.03 -1.95 27.03
C ALA A 26 9.23 -3.03 27.79
N ALA A 27 9.42 -3.14 29.10
CA ALA A 27 8.66 -4.06 29.93
C ALA A 27 7.18 -3.66 30.06
N GLU A 28 6.88 -2.37 30.09
CA GLU A 28 5.52 -1.81 30.11
C GLU A 28 4.79 -2.09 28.78
N VAL A 29 5.42 -1.81 27.65
CA VAL A 29 4.88 -2.12 26.30
C VAL A 29 4.63 -3.63 26.15
N GLN A 30 5.51 -4.47 26.65
CA GLN A 30 5.34 -5.93 26.57
C GLN A 30 4.20 -6.44 27.45
N ALA A 31 3.97 -5.84 28.63
CA ALA A 31 2.84 -6.17 29.51
C ALA A 31 1.52 -5.75 28.88
N ASP A 32 1.46 -4.55 28.30
CA ASP A 32 0.29 -4.04 27.60
C ASP A 32 -0.05 -4.91 26.40
N TRP A 33 0.97 -5.37 25.63
CA TRP A 33 0.76 -6.24 24.48
C TRP A 33 0.22 -7.63 24.88
N GLN A 34 0.68 -8.20 26.00
CA GLN A 34 0.15 -9.48 26.48
C GLN A 34 -1.37 -9.37 26.81
N ALA A 35 -1.79 -8.24 27.37
CA ALA A 35 -3.21 -7.99 27.60
C ALA A 35 -4.01 -7.91 26.27
N VAL A 36 -3.44 -7.34 25.22
CA VAL A 36 -4.05 -7.32 23.87
C VAL A 36 -4.17 -8.75 23.31
N LEU A 37 -3.12 -9.57 23.43
CA LEU A 37 -3.12 -10.97 22.99
C LEU A 37 -4.21 -11.78 23.73
N ASP A 38 -4.30 -11.63 25.05
CA ASP A 38 -5.27 -12.36 25.87
C ASP A 38 -6.72 -11.92 25.56
N ALA A 39 -6.94 -10.63 25.31
CA ALA A 39 -8.24 -10.09 24.92
C ALA A 39 -8.64 -10.49 23.51
N GLY A 40 -7.68 -10.65 22.59
CA GLY A 40 -7.94 -11.02 21.19
C GLY A 40 -8.16 -12.50 20.96
N ARG A 41 -7.81 -13.37 21.92
CA ARG A 41 -7.93 -14.83 21.79
C ARG A 41 -9.37 -15.27 21.56
N ASP A 42 -9.54 -16.28 20.72
CA ASP A 42 -10.84 -16.89 20.36
C ASP A 42 -11.84 -15.88 19.72
N GLN A 43 -11.31 -14.75 19.20
CA GLN A 43 -12.11 -13.76 18.48
C GLN A 43 -12.04 -13.96 16.96
N THR A 44 -13.05 -13.43 16.26
CA THR A 44 -13.10 -13.38 14.78
C THR A 44 -12.94 -11.94 14.31
N VAL A 45 -11.94 -11.68 13.49
CA VAL A 45 -11.72 -10.37 12.85
C VAL A 45 -12.43 -10.33 11.51
N TRP A 46 -13.44 -9.49 11.37
CA TRP A 46 -14.12 -9.21 10.10
C TRP A 46 -13.30 -8.19 9.32
N TRP A 47 -12.41 -8.71 8.46
CA TRP A 47 -11.53 -7.87 7.64
C TRP A 47 -12.20 -7.50 6.33
N HIS A 48 -12.59 -6.23 6.21
CA HIS A 48 -13.15 -5.66 5.00
C HIS A 48 -12.00 -5.23 4.07
N ALA A 49 -11.79 -5.99 3.00
CA ALA A 49 -10.68 -5.79 2.07
C ALA A 49 -11.12 -6.00 0.62
N TRP A 50 -10.41 -5.35 -0.31
CA TRP A 50 -10.66 -5.54 -1.74
C TRP A 50 -10.51 -7.01 -2.13
N GLY A 51 -11.51 -7.53 -2.85
CA GLY A 51 -11.61 -8.95 -3.20
C GLY A 51 -11.50 -9.25 -4.70
N GLY A 52 -11.04 -8.26 -5.50
CA GLY A 52 -11.02 -8.38 -6.96
C GLY A 52 -9.87 -9.22 -7.54
N ASP A 53 -8.91 -9.65 -6.73
CA ASP A 53 -7.78 -10.48 -7.14
C ASP A 53 -7.76 -11.81 -6.35
N PRO A 54 -7.77 -12.98 -7.03
CA PRO A 54 -7.66 -14.27 -6.38
C PRO A 54 -6.43 -14.43 -5.48
N LYS A 55 -5.25 -13.92 -5.87
CA LYS A 55 -4.02 -14.02 -5.07
C LYS A 55 -4.14 -13.28 -3.74
N ILE A 56 -4.77 -12.11 -3.75
CA ILE A 56 -5.07 -11.36 -2.51
C ILE A 56 -6.01 -12.15 -1.63
N ASN A 57 -7.07 -12.75 -2.20
CA ASN A 57 -8.01 -13.57 -1.46
C ASN A 57 -7.32 -14.78 -0.81
N ASP A 58 -6.43 -15.44 -1.56
CA ASP A 58 -5.67 -16.60 -1.10
C ASP A 58 -4.65 -16.23 -0.02
N PHE A 59 -4.00 -15.06 -0.15
CA PHE A 59 -3.09 -14.54 0.88
C PHE A 59 -3.83 -14.23 2.19
N ILE A 60 -4.99 -13.58 2.12
CA ILE A 60 -5.79 -13.28 3.31
C ILE A 60 -6.29 -14.56 3.97
N ALA A 61 -6.71 -15.56 3.19
CA ALA A 61 -7.11 -16.87 3.72
C ALA A 61 -5.94 -17.60 4.39
N TRP A 62 -4.75 -17.57 3.78
CA TRP A 62 -3.54 -18.12 4.39
C TRP A 62 -3.16 -17.36 5.67
N LEU A 63 -3.22 -16.05 5.68
CA LEU A 63 -2.95 -15.23 6.88
C LEU A 63 -3.94 -15.56 8.00
N GLY A 64 -5.20 -15.87 7.67
CA GLY A 64 -6.19 -16.36 8.63
C GLY A 64 -5.77 -17.67 9.29
N ALA A 65 -5.23 -18.63 8.53
CA ALA A 65 -4.71 -19.87 9.08
C ALA A 65 -3.48 -19.63 10.00
N GLU A 66 -2.61 -18.66 9.67
CA GLU A 66 -1.48 -18.27 10.52
C GLU A 66 -1.96 -17.59 11.81
N ALA A 67 -2.96 -16.71 11.73
CA ALA A 67 -3.53 -16.02 12.89
C ALA A 67 -4.21 -17.02 13.86
N GLU A 68 -4.94 -17.98 13.32
CA GLU A 68 -5.57 -19.06 14.11
C GLU A 68 -4.53 -19.93 14.79
N MET A 69 -3.52 -20.38 14.03
CA MET A 69 -2.47 -21.27 14.57
C MET A 69 -1.63 -20.59 15.66
N ARG A 70 -1.28 -19.32 15.48
CA ARG A 70 -0.35 -18.61 16.37
C ARG A 70 -1.05 -17.94 17.57
N HIS A 71 -2.28 -17.49 17.36
CA HIS A 71 -2.97 -16.60 18.31
C HIS A 71 -4.40 -17.04 18.67
N GLY A 72 -4.93 -18.07 18.01
CA GLY A 72 -6.34 -18.48 18.18
C GLY A 72 -7.32 -17.41 17.69
N ILE A 73 -6.95 -16.68 16.62
CA ILE A 73 -7.77 -15.62 16.01
C ILE A 73 -8.20 -16.04 14.63
N SER A 74 -9.51 -16.08 14.39
CA SER A 74 -10.05 -16.32 13.05
C SER A 74 -10.11 -15.01 12.24
N ILE A 75 -9.89 -15.07 10.92
CA ILE A 75 -10.07 -13.94 10.00
C ILE A 75 -11.16 -14.28 9.00
N GLU A 76 -12.21 -13.45 8.97
CA GLU A 76 -13.25 -13.52 7.96
C GLU A 76 -13.06 -12.38 6.94
N HIS A 77 -12.68 -12.74 5.71
CA HIS A 77 -12.49 -11.79 4.63
C HIS A 77 -13.83 -11.34 4.04
N VAL A 78 -14.26 -10.13 4.37
CA VAL A 78 -15.41 -9.48 3.72
C VAL A 78 -14.93 -8.81 2.44
N LYS A 79 -15.18 -9.46 1.30
CA LYS A 79 -14.70 -9.03 -0.02
C LYS A 79 -15.46 -7.79 -0.49
N LEU A 80 -14.72 -6.71 -0.70
CA LEU A 80 -15.25 -5.45 -1.20
C LEU A 80 -14.89 -5.22 -2.68
N ALA A 81 -15.77 -4.56 -3.41
CA ALA A 81 -15.46 -3.96 -4.70
C ALA A 81 -14.79 -2.58 -4.52
N SER A 82 -15.14 -1.87 -3.46
CA SER A 82 -14.56 -0.56 -3.09
C SER A 82 -14.47 -0.43 -1.57
N THR A 83 -13.36 0.12 -1.08
CA THR A 83 -13.19 0.44 0.36
C THR A 83 -14.24 1.44 0.85
N ALA A 84 -14.77 2.30 -0.02
CA ALA A 84 -15.83 3.25 0.33
C ALA A 84 -17.09 2.57 0.90
N ASP A 85 -17.36 1.30 0.55
CA ASP A 85 -18.50 0.55 1.09
C ASP A 85 -18.33 0.28 2.59
N ALA A 86 -17.11 -0.06 3.04
CA ALA A 86 -16.81 -0.23 4.46
C ALA A 86 -16.89 1.10 5.21
N VAL A 87 -16.36 2.18 4.64
CA VAL A 87 -16.43 3.53 5.21
C VAL A 87 -17.88 3.97 5.40
N ALA A 88 -18.72 3.78 4.36
CA ALA A 88 -20.15 4.10 4.42
C ALA A 88 -20.87 3.30 5.51
N ARG A 89 -20.53 2.02 5.71
CA ARG A 89 -21.08 1.18 6.76
C ARG A 89 -20.73 1.70 8.16
N VAL A 90 -19.44 1.98 8.42
CA VAL A 90 -19.01 2.52 9.73
C VAL A 90 -19.66 3.88 10.01
N LEU A 91 -19.78 4.75 9.01
CA LEU A 91 -20.46 6.02 9.11
C LEU A 91 -21.95 5.86 9.46
N ALA A 92 -22.63 4.91 8.80
CA ALA A 92 -24.03 4.62 9.10
C ALA A 92 -24.23 4.09 10.52
N GLU A 93 -23.32 3.24 11.02
CA GLU A 93 -23.32 2.76 12.40
C GLU A 93 -23.13 3.91 13.40
N GLN A 94 -22.18 4.83 13.14
CA GLN A 94 -22.01 6.04 13.96
C GLN A 94 -23.30 6.90 13.99
N GLN A 95 -23.91 7.13 12.83
CA GLN A 95 -25.16 7.92 12.75
C GLN A 95 -26.33 7.25 13.47
N ALA A 96 -26.33 5.92 13.55
CA ALA A 96 -27.29 5.15 14.34
C ALA A 96 -26.98 5.12 15.84
N GLY A 97 -25.91 5.80 16.28
CA GLY A 97 -25.46 5.82 17.67
C GLY A 97 -24.77 4.53 18.15
N LYS A 98 -24.33 3.67 17.23
CA LYS A 98 -23.63 2.43 17.52
C LYS A 98 -22.16 2.70 17.80
N THR A 99 -21.79 2.86 19.08
CA THR A 99 -20.43 3.19 19.53
C THR A 99 -19.57 1.98 19.86
N GLU A 100 -20.14 0.79 19.88
CA GLU A 100 -19.52 -0.51 20.14
C GLU A 100 -20.19 -1.59 19.29
N ASP A 101 -19.66 -2.81 19.26
CA ASP A 101 -20.17 -3.94 18.50
C ASP A 101 -20.37 -3.66 17.01
N GLY A 102 -19.46 -2.88 16.41
CA GLY A 102 -19.44 -2.60 14.98
C GLY A 102 -19.31 -3.87 14.14
N ALA A 103 -19.76 -3.84 12.90
CA ALA A 103 -19.70 -4.99 12.00
C ALA A 103 -18.38 -5.07 11.21
N VAL A 104 -17.48 -4.12 11.45
CA VAL A 104 -16.19 -4.00 10.76
C VAL A 104 -15.10 -3.93 11.82
N ASP A 105 -14.15 -4.88 11.79
CA ASP A 105 -13.04 -4.90 12.74
C ASP A 105 -11.74 -4.39 12.15
N LEU A 106 -11.50 -4.67 10.88
CA LEU A 106 -10.30 -4.25 10.17
C LEU A 106 -10.67 -3.83 8.74
N ILE A 107 -10.04 -2.77 8.22
CA ILE A 107 -10.26 -2.29 6.85
C ILE A 107 -8.91 -2.19 6.15
N TRP A 108 -8.78 -2.75 4.93
CA TRP A 108 -7.72 -2.34 4.01
C TRP A 108 -8.11 -0.98 3.43
N ILE A 109 -7.32 0.05 3.74
CA ILE A 109 -7.70 1.44 3.50
C ILE A 109 -6.54 2.24 2.91
N ASN A 110 -6.88 3.24 2.11
CA ASN A 110 -5.94 4.23 1.56
C ASN A 110 -6.67 5.53 1.21
N GLY A 111 -5.91 6.62 1.13
CA GLY A 111 -6.26 7.86 0.46
C GLY A 111 -7.49 8.56 1.02
N GLU A 112 -8.44 8.84 0.14
CA GLU A 112 -9.67 9.56 0.49
C GLU A 112 -10.52 8.83 1.53
N ASN A 113 -10.45 7.50 1.57
CA ASN A 113 -11.19 6.70 2.54
C ASN A 113 -10.62 6.89 3.95
N PHE A 114 -9.27 6.86 4.09
CA PHE A 114 -8.61 7.16 5.36
C PHE A 114 -8.88 8.61 5.79
N ALA A 115 -8.71 9.57 4.87
CA ALA A 115 -9.00 10.97 5.14
C ALA A 115 -10.44 11.18 5.65
N ALA A 116 -11.43 10.57 5.00
CA ALA A 116 -12.83 10.67 5.39
C ALA A 116 -13.10 10.05 6.77
N MET A 117 -12.50 8.90 7.09
CA MET A 117 -12.64 8.27 8.40
C MET A 117 -11.96 9.09 9.49
N LYS A 118 -10.76 9.62 9.23
CA LYS A 118 -10.00 10.43 10.18
C LYS A 118 -10.72 11.74 10.50
N GLU A 119 -11.19 12.46 9.47
CA GLU A 119 -11.93 13.71 9.62
C GLU A 119 -13.18 13.55 10.48
N LYS A 120 -13.88 12.41 10.35
CA LYS A 120 -15.13 12.14 11.05
C LYS A 120 -14.96 11.43 12.41
N GLY A 121 -13.71 11.19 12.85
CA GLY A 121 -13.43 10.47 14.08
C GLY A 121 -13.93 9.02 14.08
N LEU A 122 -13.83 8.33 12.94
CA LEU A 122 -14.32 6.97 12.75
C LEU A 122 -13.23 5.90 12.97
N LEU A 123 -12.05 6.28 13.45
CA LEU A 123 -10.91 5.40 13.65
C LEU A 123 -10.62 5.14 15.12
N PHE A 124 -10.28 3.90 15.42
CA PHE A 124 -9.69 3.49 16.70
C PHE A 124 -8.19 3.83 16.71
N GLY A 125 -7.66 4.30 17.80
CA GLY A 125 -6.24 4.55 17.95
C GLY A 125 -5.88 5.89 18.59
N PRO A 126 -4.62 6.32 18.47
CA PRO A 126 -3.52 5.71 17.69
C PRO A 126 -3.09 4.35 18.25
N PHE A 127 -2.81 3.36 17.36
CA PHE A 127 -2.42 2.01 17.78
C PHE A 127 -1.15 1.51 17.08
N ALA A 128 -0.89 1.95 15.84
CA ALA A 128 0.12 1.33 14.98
C ALA A 128 1.53 1.41 15.56
N GLU A 129 1.91 2.55 16.12
CA GLU A 129 3.24 2.75 16.71
C GLU A 129 3.45 1.95 18.02
N GLY A 130 2.36 1.46 18.63
CA GLY A 130 2.37 0.58 19.79
C GLY A 130 2.53 -0.90 19.45
N LEU A 131 2.46 -1.29 18.18
CA LEU A 131 2.62 -2.68 17.76
C LEU A 131 4.06 -3.16 17.98
N PRO A 132 4.29 -4.37 18.51
CA PRO A 132 5.64 -4.90 18.77
C PRO A 132 6.56 -4.92 17.55
N ASN A 133 6.01 -5.12 16.34
CA ASN A 133 6.78 -5.16 15.11
C ASN A 133 6.92 -3.78 14.43
N TRP A 134 6.29 -2.73 14.98
CA TRP A 134 6.44 -1.37 14.44
C TRP A 134 7.90 -0.89 14.31
N PRO A 135 8.81 -1.18 15.25
CA PRO A 135 10.21 -0.78 15.13
C PRO A 135 10.94 -1.35 13.91
N LEU A 136 10.38 -2.35 13.23
CA LEU A 136 10.90 -2.95 12.00
C LEU A 136 10.50 -2.16 10.74
N VAL A 137 9.48 -1.29 10.83
CA VAL A 137 8.99 -0.49 9.70
C VAL A 137 10.02 0.56 9.29
N ASP A 138 10.25 0.71 8.00
CA ASP A 138 11.24 1.63 7.42
C ASP A 138 10.72 3.05 7.29
N VAL A 139 10.43 3.68 8.43
CA VAL A 139 9.90 5.06 8.45
C VAL A 139 10.86 6.06 7.82
N ALA A 140 12.18 5.84 7.94
CA ALA A 140 13.20 6.77 7.44
C ALA A 140 13.43 6.62 5.92
N GLY A 141 13.45 5.37 5.42
CA GLY A 141 13.70 5.06 4.00
C GLY A 141 12.46 5.08 3.13
N LYS A 142 11.27 4.95 3.74
CA LYS A 142 9.98 4.83 3.05
C LYS A 142 8.94 5.76 3.69
N PRO A 143 9.00 7.08 3.47
CA PRO A 143 8.09 8.04 4.12
C PRO A 143 6.59 7.75 3.90
N ALA A 144 6.25 7.07 2.81
CA ALA A 144 4.87 6.65 2.53
C ALA A 144 4.27 5.70 3.57
N VAL A 145 5.09 5.04 4.44
CA VAL A 145 4.56 4.15 5.50
C VAL A 145 3.95 4.90 6.70
N VAL A 146 4.13 6.21 6.76
CA VAL A 146 3.56 7.10 7.79
C VAL A 146 2.78 8.27 7.19
N THR A 147 2.53 8.21 5.87
CA THR A 147 1.82 9.27 5.14
C THR A 147 0.94 8.63 4.08
N ASP A 148 -0.37 8.75 4.22
CA ASP A 148 -1.33 8.28 3.24
C ASP A 148 -1.87 9.46 2.42
N PHE A 149 -1.57 9.50 1.11
CA PHE A 149 -1.95 10.57 0.18
C PHE A 149 -1.72 11.98 0.75
N THR A 150 -0.56 12.24 1.28
CA THR A 150 -0.16 13.51 1.94
C THR A 150 -0.70 13.73 3.36
N LEU A 151 -1.58 12.88 3.85
CA LEU A 151 -2.12 12.97 5.20
C LEU A 151 -1.27 12.13 6.16
N PRO A 152 -0.68 12.69 7.22
CA PRO A 152 0.03 11.90 8.23
C PRO A 152 -0.89 10.85 8.86
N THR A 153 -0.41 9.61 8.99
CA THR A 153 -1.19 8.51 9.58
C THR A 153 -1.45 8.71 11.07
N GLU A 154 -0.51 9.34 11.78
CA GLU A 154 -0.56 9.60 13.23
C GLU A 154 -0.88 8.33 14.03
N GLY A 155 -0.47 7.17 13.52
CA GLY A 155 -0.68 5.88 14.17
C GLY A 155 -2.11 5.32 14.10
N TYR A 156 -3.02 5.92 13.31
CA TYR A 156 -4.40 5.44 13.15
C TYR A 156 -4.54 4.34 12.08
N GLU A 157 -3.49 4.07 11.35
CA GLU A 157 -3.39 2.96 10.41
C GLU A 157 -1.99 2.37 10.43
N SER A 158 -1.87 1.06 10.13
CA SER A 158 -0.61 0.31 10.07
C SER A 158 -0.31 -0.07 8.63
N PRO A 159 0.89 0.25 8.09
CA PRO A 159 1.28 -0.17 6.76
C PRO A 159 1.54 -1.68 6.72
N TRP A 160 1.22 -2.33 5.59
CA TRP A 160 1.48 -3.76 5.46
C TRP A 160 2.10 -4.18 4.12
N ALA A 161 2.04 -3.32 3.11
CA ALA A 161 2.62 -3.56 1.79
C ALA A 161 2.97 -2.25 1.10
N MET A 162 3.90 -2.30 0.14
CA MET A 162 4.24 -1.19 -0.75
C MET A 162 3.87 -1.54 -2.17
N ALA A 163 3.37 -0.58 -2.91
CA ALA A 163 3.09 -0.67 -4.32
C ALA A 163 3.71 0.50 -5.08
N GLN A 164 4.02 0.31 -6.38
CA GLN A 164 4.55 1.35 -7.24
C GLN A 164 4.12 1.12 -8.68
N LEU A 165 3.72 2.18 -9.37
CA LEU A 165 3.37 2.12 -10.77
C LEU A 165 4.56 1.66 -11.61
N VAL A 166 4.36 0.62 -12.35
CA VAL A 166 5.30 0.13 -13.36
C VAL A 166 4.61 0.02 -14.72
N PHE A 167 5.41 0.07 -15.76
CA PHE A 167 4.98 -0.22 -17.12
C PHE A 167 5.53 -1.58 -17.52
N GLU A 168 4.74 -2.33 -18.28
CA GLU A 168 5.11 -3.64 -18.79
C GLU A 168 5.16 -3.60 -20.32
N HIS A 169 6.16 -4.23 -20.92
CA HIS A 169 6.29 -4.32 -22.38
C HIS A 169 6.80 -5.67 -22.83
N ASP A 170 6.40 -6.11 -24.02
CA ASP A 170 6.96 -7.30 -24.63
C ASP A 170 8.21 -6.96 -25.46
N THR A 171 9.38 -7.39 -25.00
CA THR A 171 10.67 -7.13 -25.67
C THR A 171 10.76 -7.71 -27.07
N ALA A 172 9.95 -8.71 -27.41
CA ALA A 172 9.89 -9.26 -28.77
C ALA A 172 9.25 -8.27 -29.76
N ARG A 173 8.36 -7.39 -29.31
CA ARG A 173 7.68 -6.39 -30.13
C ARG A 173 8.22 -4.98 -29.92
N LEU A 174 8.60 -4.66 -28.68
CA LEU A 174 9.17 -3.38 -28.27
C LEU A 174 10.49 -3.63 -27.52
N PRO A 175 11.62 -3.82 -28.20
CA PRO A 175 12.91 -4.13 -27.54
C PRO A 175 13.41 -3.07 -26.58
N VAL A 176 13.11 -1.78 -26.87
CA VAL A 176 13.53 -0.63 -26.05
C VAL A 176 12.29 0.22 -25.74
N PRO A 177 11.83 0.22 -24.49
CA PRO A 177 10.65 0.99 -24.10
C PRO A 177 10.95 2.49 -23.97
N PRO A 178 9.93 3.36 -24.07
CA PRO A 178 10.09 4.80 -23.87
C PRO A 178 10.50 5.13 -22.43
N ALA A 179 11.61 5.87 -22.28
CA ALA A 179 12.18 6.15 -20.96
C ALA A 179 11.58 7.40 -20.26
N THR A 180 10.77 8.20 -20.97
CA THR A 180 10.17 9.43 -20.43
C THR A 180 8.72 9.54 -20.87
N LEU A 181 7.93 10.37 -20.17
CA LEU A 181 6.53 10.61 -20.54
C LEU A 181 6.42 11.21 -21.96
N ALA A 182 7.32 12.12 -22.34
CA ALA A 182 7.34 12.69 -23.68
C ALA A 182 7.62 11.61 -24.74
N ALA A 183 8.62 10.74 -24.50
CA ALA A 183 8.92 9.62 -25.38
C ALA A 183 7.78 8.61 -25.46
N LEU A 184 7.04 8.39 -24.37
CA LEU A 184 5.84 7.56 -24.35
C LEU A 184 4.75 8.15 -25.25
N ALA A 185 4.50 9.46 -25.16
CA ALA A 185 3.53 10.12 -26.04
C ALA A 185 3.92 10.02 -27.53
N ASP A 186 5.20 10.26 -27.85
CA ASP A 186 5.70 10.16 -29.21
C ASP A 186 5.61 8.72 -29.75
N TRP A 187 5.91 7.73 -28.91
CA TRP A 187 5.76 6.32 -29.26
C TRP A 187 4.29 5.94 -29.50
N ILE A 188 3.35 6.40 -28.64
CA ILE A 188 1.90 6.16 -28.81
C ILE A 188 1.44 6.70 -30.17
N LEU A 189 1.85 7.90 -30.53
CA LEU A 189 1.46 8.53 -31.81
C LEU A 189 2.06 7.80 -33.03
N ALA A 190 3.26 7.25 -32.89
CA ALA A 190 3.91 6.48 -33.95
C ALA A 190 3.36 5.04 -34.07
N ASN A 191 2.71 4.53 -33.02
CA ASN A 191 2.17 3.17 -32.93
C ASN A 191 0.70 3.17 -32.51
N PRO A 192 -0.20 3.72 -33.34
CA PRO A 192 -1.62 3.86 -32.98
C PRO A 192 -2.26 2.49 -32.68
N GLY A 193 -3.08 2.46 -31.63
CA GLY A 193 -3.75 1.26 -31.14
C GLY A 193 -2.92 0.38 -30.22
N ARG A 194 -1.63 0.69 -29.96
CA ARG A 194 -0.73 -0.19 -29.23
C ARG A 194 -0.56 0.16 -27.74
N PHE A 195 -1.32 1.13 -27.21
CA PHE A 195 -1.36 1.53 -25.82
C PHE A 195 -2.77 1.89 -25.38
N THR A 196 -3.09 1.62 -24.13
CA THR A 196 -4.25 2.14 -23.42
C THR A 196 -4.03 2.07 -21.91
N TYR A 197 -5.00 2.52 -21.12
CA TYR A 197 -5.01 2.45 -19.67
C TYR A 197 -6.45 2.19 -19.18
N PRO A 198 -6.67 1.72 -17.95
CA PRO A 198 -8.01 1.48 -17.43
C PRO A 198 -8.83 2.76 -17.31
N GLN A 199 -10.13 2.63 -17.52
CA GLN A 199 -11.08 3.75 -17.40
C GLN A 199 -11.23 4.15 -15.92
N PRO A 200 -11.14 5.45 -15.55
CA PRO A 200 -11.66 5.92 -14.28
C PRO A 200 -13.11 5.49 -14.02
N PRO A 201 -13.52 5.13 -12.80
CA PRO A 201 -12.78 5.35 -11.54
C PRO A 201 -11.79 4.24 -11.14
N ASP A 202 -11.38 3.35 -12.05
CA ASP A 202 -10.37 2.35 -11.73
C ASP A 202 -9.09 3.02 -11.20
N TYR A 203 -8.55 2.48 -10.10
CA TYR A 203 -7.42 3.07 -9.40
C TYR A 203 -6.16 3.16 -10.27
N LEU A 204 -5.86 2.13 -11.09
CA LEU A 204 -4.70 2.13 -11.98
C LEU A 204 -4.85 3.19 -13.08
N GLY A 205 -6.07 3.35 -13.62
CA GLY A 205 -6.37 4.42 -14.57
C GLY A 205 -6.14 5.80 -13.97
N LEU A 206 -6.65 6.04 -12.76
CA LEU A 206 -6.43 7.29 -12.02
C LEU A 206 -4.94 7.50 -11.71
N THR A 207 -4.20 6.43 -11.39
CA THR A 207 -2.76 6.50 -11.13
C THR A 207 -1.99 6.89 -12.40
N PHE A 208 -2.37 6.38 -13.57
CA PHE A 208 -1.80 6.84 -14.84
C PHE A 208 -2.05 8.33 -15.06
N LEU A 209 -3.25 8.84 -14.82
CA LEU A 209 -3.55 10.27 -14.94
C LEU A 209 -2.71 11.12 -13.99
N LYS A 210 -2.56 10.70 -12.73
CA LYS A 210 -1.69 11.35 -11.74
C LYS A 210 -0.23 11.32 -12.19
N GLN A 211 0.24 10.20 -12.72
CA GLN A 211 1.61 10.07 -13.25
C GLN A 211 1.86 11.01 -14.43
N VAL A 212 0.89 11.13 -15.34
CA VAL A 212 0.97 12.11 -16.44
C VAL A 212 1.03 13.52 -15.87
N LEU A 213 0.17 13.86 -14.92
CA LEU A 213 0.15 15.19 -14.30
C LEU A 213 1.50 15.54 -13.65
N TYR A 214 2.14 14.61 -12.94
CA TYR A 214 3.51 14.76 -12.43
C TYR A 214 4.51 15.12 -13.52
N GLY A 215 4.40 14.48 -14.69
CA GLY A 215 5.33 14.67 -15.79
C GLY A 215 5.11 15.93 -16.62
N VAL A 216 3.91 16.53 -16.60
CA VAL A 216 3.57 17.70 -17.42
C VAL A 216 3.39 18.99 -16.61
N MET A 217 3.22 18.88 -15.29
CA MET A 217 3.01 20.02 -14.41
C MET A 217 4.31 20.80 -14.20
N PRO A 218 4.32 22.16 -14.36
CA PRO A 218 5.54 22.95 -14.18
C PRO A 218 6.10 22.89 -12.76
N ASP A 219 5.23 22.78 -11.75
CA ASP A 219 5.59 22.67 -10.33
C ASP A 219 4.88 21.45 -9.69
N PRO A 220 5.47 20.25 -9.76
CA PRO A 220 4.87 19.05 -9.19
C PRO A 220 4.70 19.10 -7.66
N ALA A 221 5.42 19.98 -6.94
CA ALA A 221 5.27 20.10 -5.50
C ALA A 221 3.84 20.58 -5.10
N ARG A 222 3.15 21.25 -6.01
CA ARG A 222 1.73 21.62 -5.85
C ARG A 222 0.81 20.40 -5.65
N LEU A 223 1.17 19.26 -6.16
CA LEU A 223 0.37 18.03 -6.01
C LEU A 223 0.30 17.55 -4.56
N GLN A 224 1.23 17.99 -3.71
CA GLN A 224 1.22 17.68 -2.28
C GLN A 224 0.27 18.56 -1.47
N GLN A 225 -0.38 19.54 -2.11
CA GLN A 225 -1.38 20.41 -1.51
C GLN A 225 -2.77 20.11 -2.10
N PRO A 226 -3.88 20.45 -1.40
CA PRO A 226 -5.20 20.32 -1.96
C PRO A 226 -5.35 20.99 -3.33
N ALA A 227 -6.12 20.38 -4.23
CA ALA A 227 -6.52 20.97 -5.50
C ALA A 227 -7.42 22.19 -5.23
N GLY A 228 -6.86 23.38 -5.35
CA GLY A 228 -7.49 24.66 -5.03
C GLY A 228 -8.02 25.40 -6.26
N ASP A 229 -8.09 26.73 -6.18
CA ASP A 229 -8.65 27.62 -7.21
C ASP A 229 -7.87 27.57 -8.53
N THR A 230 -6.59 27.20 -8.50
CA THR A 230 -5.74 27.05 -9.69
C THR A 230 -5.89 25.68 -10.39
N TYR A 231 -6.75 24.80 -9.90
CA TYR A 231 -6.91 23.41 -10.41
C TYR A 231 -7.09 23.36 -11.94
N ALA A 232 -7.92 24.20 -12.51
CA ALA A 232 -8.16 24.23 -13.96
C ALA A 232 -6.89 24.62 -14.75
N GLN A 233 -6.10 25.55 -14.23
CA GLN A 233 -4.82 25.93 -14.81
C GLN A 233 -3.76 24.83 -14.64
N ASP A 234 -3.69 24.27 -13.45
CA ASP A 234 -2.73 23.22 -13.08
C ASP A 234 -2.95 21.94 -13.89
N THR A 235 -4.21 21.59 -14.22
CA THR A 235 -4.55 20.39 -15.00
C THR A 235 -4.64 20.62 -16.51
N ALA A 236 -4.59 21.84 -16.99
CA ALA A 236 -4.64 22.13 -18.44
C ALA A 236 -3.56 21.36 -19.24
N PRO A 237 -2.30 21.22 -18.79
CA PRO A 237 -1.30 20.41 -19.48
C PRO A 237 -1.64 18.91 -19.53
N LEU A 238 -2.29 18.36 -18.49
CA LEU A 238 -2.77 16.97 -18.47
C LEU A 238 -3.80 16.76 -19.59
N TRP A 239 -4.80 17.63 -19.68
CA TRP A 239 -5.84 17.50 -20.68
C TRP A 239 -5.28 17.66 -22.09
N ALA A 240 -4.36 18.61 -22.30
CA ALA A 240 -3.68 18.76 -23.59
C ALA A 240 -2.85 17.51 -23.98
N PHE A 241 -2.21 16.87 -23.00
CA PHE A 241 -1.49 15.61 -23.23
C PHE A 241 -2.47 14.49 -23.61
N LEU A 242 -3.58 14.33 -22.90
CA LEU A 242 -4.56 13.29 -23.16
C LEU A 242 -5.27 13.52 -24.51
N ASP A 243 -5.68 14.76 -24.83
CA ASP A 243 -6.28 15.10 -26.13
C ASP A 243 -5.36 14.75 -27.31
N ARG A 244 -4.04 14.92 -27.10
CA ARG A 244 -3.03 14.57 -28.10
C ARG A 244 -2.93 13.05 -28.32
N ILE A 245 -2.95 12.24 -27.27
CA ILE A 245 -2.71 10.79 -27.40
C ILE A 245 -3.98 9.96 -27.60
N HIS A 246 -5.16 10.40 -27.12
CA HIS A 246 -6.38 9.61 -27.16
C HIS A 246 -6.75 9.10 -28.56
N PRO A 247 -6.65 9.89 -29.64
CA PRO A 247 -6.94 9.38 -30.99
C PRO A 247 -6.05 8.23 -31.44
N ALA A 248 -4.86 8.07 -30.81
CA ALA A 248 -3.89 7.01 -31.11
C ALA A 248 -3.93 5.86 -30.09
N LEU A 249 -4.79 5.90 -29.07
CA LEU A 249 -4.96 4.79 -28.14
C LEU A 249 -5.64 3.59 -28.80
N TRP A 250 -5.60 2.44 -28.10
CA TRP A 250 -6.36 1.25 -28.46
C TRP A 250 -7.82 1.63 -28.74
N ARG A 251 -8.38 1.09 -29.84
CA ARG A 251 -9.71 1.45 -30.37
C ARG A 251 -9.91 2.95 -30.59
N ALA A 252 -8.84 3.67 -30.86
CA ALA A 252 -8.84 5.12 -31.07
C ALA A 252 -9.42 5.90 -29.87
N GLY A 253 -9.18 5.45 -28.63
CA GLY A 253 -9.64 6.07 -27.41
C GLY A 253 -11.16 6.08 -27.22
N ARG A 254 -11.89 5.22 -27.95
CA ARG A 254 -13.36 5.09 -27.85
C ARG A 254 -13.81 3.95 -26.95
N ALA A 255 -12.86 3.18 -26.41
CA ALA A 255 -13.07 2.14 -25.43
C ALA A 255 -11.83 2.02 -24.55
N PHE A 256 -12.03 1.66 -23.30
CA PHE A 256 -10.98 1.50 -22.31
C PHE A 256 -11.20 0.19 -21.53
N PRO A 257 -10.13 -0.50 -21.09
CA PRO A 257 -10.25 -1.59 -20.13
C PRO A 257 -10.95 -1.11 -18.85
N GLN A 258 -11.69 -1.99 -18.19
CA GLN A 258 -12.39 -1.61 -16.95
C GLN A 258 -11.48 -1.63 -15.73
N ASN A 259 -10.40 -2.42 -15.77
CA ASN A 259 -9.49 -2.64 -14.65
C ASN A 259 -8.15 -3.20 -15.12
N GLU A 260 -7.21 -3.38 -14.20
CA GLU A 260 -5.89 -3.96 -14.45
C GLU A 260 -5.95 -5.36 -15.09
N PRO A 261 -6.75 -6.33 -14.62
CA PRO A 261 -6.83 -7.64 -15.28
C PRO A 261 -7.25 -7.56 -16.75
N ALA A 262 -8.20 -6.68 -17.10
CA ALA A 262 -8.63 -6.50 -18.48
C ALA A 262 -7.52 -5.84 -19.33
N LEU A 263 -6.74 -4.91 -18.77
CA LEU A 263 -5.58 -4.32 -19.44
C LEU A 263 -4.48 -5.36 -19.68
N ALA A 264 -4.20 -6.19 -18.69
CA ALA A 264 -3.21 -7.25 -18.75
C ALA A 264 -3.53 -8.27 -19.86
N GLN A 265 -4.81 -8.62 -20.02
CA GLN A 265 -5.25 -9.51 -21.08
C GLN A 265 -4.95 -8.93 -22.48
N LEU A 266 -5.10 -7.62 -22.67
CA LEU A 266 -4.75 -6.98 -23.95
C LEU A 266 -3.26 -7.11 -24.27
N LEU A 267 -2.37 -7.04 -23.27
CA LEU A 267 -0.94 -7.29 -23.46
C LEU A 267 -0.66 -8.76 -23.81
N ALA A 268 -1.30 -9.69 -23.10
CA ALA A 268 -1.20 -11.13 -23.34
C ALA A 268 -1.64 -11.50 -24.76
N ASP A 269 -2.74 -10.94 -25.22
CA ASP A 269 -3.32 -11.14 -26.56
C ASP A 269 -2.59 -10.37 -27.66
N ALA A 270 -1.53 -9.64 -27.32
CA ALA A 270 -0.78 -8.80 -28.25
C ALA A 270 -1.61 -7.70 -28.93
N GLU A 271 -2.74 -7.29 -28.33
CA GLU A 271 -3.52 -6.14 -28.81
C GLU A 271 -2.83 -4.82 -28.49
N ILE A 272 -2.07 -4.76 -27.38
CA ILE A 272 -1.23 -3.63 -27.00
C ILE A 272 0.22 -4.10 -26.78
N ASP A 273 1.18 -3.17 -26.78
CA ASP A 273 2.61 -3.46 -26.57
C ASP A 273 3.12 -2.92 -25.24
N ILE A 274 2.41 -1.98 -24.63
CA ILE A 274 2.70 -1.45 -23.29
C ILE A 274 1.44 -1.56 -22.44
N SER A 275 1.58 -2.15 -21.25
CA SER A 275 0.60 -2.23 -20.18
C SER A 275 1.07 -1.47 -18.94
N LEU A 276 0.25 -1.43 -17.92
CA LEU A 276 0.50 -0.81 -16.62
C LEU A 276 0.19 -1.81 -15.52
N SER A 277 0.92 -1.73 -14.41
CA SER A 277 0.58 -2.39 -13.16
C SER A 277 0.96 -1.52 -11.98
N PHE A 278 0.20 -1.60 -10.90
CA PHE A 278 0.58 -0.98 -9.62
C PHE A 278 1.30 -1.97 -8.70
N ASN A 279 1.52 -3.21 -9.18
CA ASN A 279 2.28 -4.25 -8.51
C ASN A 279 3.56 -4.56 -9.29
N PRO A 280 4.76 -4.17 -8.80
CA PRO A 280 6.03 -4.41 -9.50
C PRO A 280 6.37 -5.89 -9.76
N GLY A 281 5.82 -6.82 -8.96
CA GLY A 281 6.05 -8.26 -9.10
C GLY A 281 5.10 -8.97 -10.07
N ARG A 282 4.04 -8.31 -10.53
CA ARG A 282 2.96 -8.94 -11.30
C ARG A 282 3.42 -9.60 -12.58
N ALA A 283 4.21 -8.92 -13.40
CA ALA A 283 4.65 -9.47 -14.69
C ALA A 283 5.43 -10.78 -14.52
N SER A 284 6.32 -10.87 -13.52
CA SER A 284 7.05 -12.12 -13.23
C SER A 284 6.10 -13.25 -12.84
N ALA A 285 5.12 -12.97 -12.00
CA ALA A 285 4.12 -13.93 -11.59
C ALA A 285 3.28 -14.43 -12.77
N GLU A 286 2.83 -13.54 -13.64
CA GLU A 286 2.02 -13.89 -14.80
C GLU A 286 2.82 -14.66 -15.88
N ILE A 287 4.13 -14.39 -16.01
CA ILE A 287 5.04 -15.20 -16.84
C ILE A 287 5.18 -16.60 -16.25
N ALA A 288 5.39 -16.72 -14.94
CA ALA A 288 5.52 -18.03 -14.28
C ALA A 288 4.24 -18.88 -14.41
N ASN A 289 3.07 -18.26 -14.40
CA ASN A 289 1.77 -18.90 -14.59
C ASN A 289 1.42 -19.17 -16.07
N GLY A 290 2.26 -18.73 -17.02
CA GLY A 290 2.01 -18.90 -18.45
C GLY A 290 0.94 -17.94 -19.02
N ASN A 291 0.53 -16.91 -18.28
CA ASN A 291 -0.46 -15.92 -18.70
C ASN A 291 0.16 -14.78 -19.52
N LEU A 292 1.46 -14.54 -19.35
CA LEU A 292 2.23 -13.58 -20.17
C LEU A 292 3.40 -14.25 -20.88
N PRO A 293 3.81 -13.76 -22.06
CA PRO A 293 5.00 -14.22 -22.75
C PRO A 293 6.26 -14.06 -21.89
N ALA A 294 7.20 -15.01 -21.97
CA ALA A 294 8.48 -14.97 -21.28
C ALA A 294 9.35 -13.75 -21.67
N THR A 295 9.01 -13.07 -22.73
CA THR A 295 9.67 -11.86 -23.26
C THR A 295 9.18 -10.57 -22.61
N VAL A 296 8.12 -10.61 -21.79
CA VAL A 296 7.64 -9.42 -21.09
C VAL A 296 8.64 -8.96 -20.02
N ARG A 297 8.83 -7.67 -19.94
CA ARG A 297 9.69 -6.97 -18.96
C ARG A 297 8.98 -5.76 -18.39
N THR A 298 9.44 -5.34 -17.21
CA THR A 298 8.94 -4.16 -16.52
C THR A 298 9.91 -2.99 -16.70
N PHE A 299 9.40 -1.79 -16.77
CA PHE A 299 10.18 -0.56 -16.75
C PHE A 299 9.47 0.56 -15.98
N VAL A 300 10.24 1.56 -15.60
CA VAL A 300 9.73 2.81 -14.99
C VAL A 300 10.16 4.01 -15.82
N LEU A 301 9.41 5.10 -15.72
CA LEU A 301 9.78 6.34 -16.40
C LEU A 301 10.92 7.03 -15.63
N ARG A 302 11.78 7.67 -16.37
CA ARG A 302 12.85 8.51 -15.80
C ARG A 302 12.22 9.64 -14.98
N GLY A 303 12.69 9.83 -13.75
CA GLY A 303 12.14 10.76 -12.79
C GLY A 303 11.27 10.08 -11.72
N GLY A 304 11.05 8.76 -11.86
CA GLY A 304 10.28 7.96 -10.90
C GLY A 304 8.82 7.79 -11.30
N THR A 305 8.17 6.87 -10.63
CA THR A 305 6.74 6.58 -10.77
C THR A 305 6.05 6.62 -9.41
N ILE A 306 4.76 6.90 -9.40
CA ILE A 306 3.97 7.00 -8.16
C ILE A 306 3.95 5.66 -7.44
N GLY A 307 4.15 5.70 -6.12
CA GLY A 307 3.98 4.56 -5.24
C GLY A 307 3.43 4.98 -3.89
N ASN A 308 2.83 4.02 -3.19
CA ASN A 308 2.26 4.23 -1.87
C ASN A 308 2.43 3.00 -0.99
N ALA A 309 2.03 3.13 0.28
CA ALA A 309 1.83 2.00 1.16
C ALA A 309 0.35 1.61 1.17
N SER A 310 0.08 0.32 1.33
CA SER A 310 -1.22 -0.20 1.69
C SER A 310 -1.33 -0.28 3.20
N PHE A 311 -2.45 0.14 3.76
CA PHE A 311 -2.67 0.19 5.20
C PHE A 311 -3.83 -0.67 5.66
N VAL A 312 -3.82 -1.01 6.95
CA VAL A 312 -4.98 -1.50 7.67
C VAL A 312 -5.34 -0.53 8.80
N ALA A 313 -6.62 -0.23 8.94
CA ALA A 313 -7.17 0.60 10.00
C ALA A 313 -8.27 -0.12 10.75
N ILE A 314 -8.47 0.26 12.00
CA ILE A 314 -9.49 -0.29 12.90
C ILE A 314 -10.57 0.78 13.10
N PRO A 315 -11.85 0.48 12.85
CA PRO A 315 -12.93 1.42 13.14
C PRO A 315 -13.09 1.70 14.65
N PHE A 316 -13.60 2.89 14.98
CA PHE A 316 -13.79 3.34 16.37
C PHE A 316 -14.68 2.42 17.20
N ASN A 317 -15.63 1.73 16.56
CA ASN A 317 -16.62 0.85 17.17
C ASN A 317 -16.40 -0.64 16.88
N ALA A 318 -15.19 -1.02 16.44
CA ALA A 318 -14.85 -2.41 16.14
C ALA A 318 -15.15 -3.33 17.33
N SER A 319 -15.84 -4.44 17.08
CA SER A 319 -16.17 -5.45 18.09
C SER A 319 -14.93 -6.16 18.63
N HIS A 320 -13.93 -6.33 17.78
CA HIS A 320 -12.75 -7.15 18.05
C HIS A 320 -11.45 -6.35 17.83
N SER A 321 -11.38 -5.12 18.37
CA SER A 321 -10.23 -4.22 18.18
C SER A 321 -8.90 -4.81 18.70
N ALA A 322 -8.92 -5.64 19.74
CA ALA A 322 -7.73 -6.32 20.25
C ALA A 322 -7.22 -7.35 19.24
N ALA A 323 -8.08 -8.22 18.73
CA ALA A 323 -7.71 -9.18 17.69
C ALA A 323 -7.26 -8.49 16.38
N ALA A 324 -7.91 -7.38 16.00
CA ALA A 324 -7.53 -6.58 14.84
C ALA A 324 -6.11 -5.99 14.98
N GLN A 325 -5.71 -5.53 16.17
CA GLN A 325 -4.33 -5.11 16.45
C GLN A 325 -3.33 -6.27 16.33
N VAL A 326 -3.70 -7.49 16.78
CA VAL A 326 -2.85 -8.67 16.62
C VAL A 326 -2.66 -9.00 15.15
N VAL A 327 -3.71 -8.94 14.33
CA VAL A 327 -3.62 -9.14 12.87
C VAL A 327 -2.76 -8.06 12.21
N ALA A 328 -2.91 -6.79 12.61
CA ALA A 328 -2.06 -5.70 12.11
C ALA A 328 -0.58 -5.92 12.46
N ASN A 329 -0.28 -6.39 13.67
CA ASN A 329 1.08 -6.74 14.06
C ASN A 329 1.63 -7.98 13.34
N LEU A 330 0.78 -8.97 13.06
CA LEU A 330 1.13 -10.17 12.28
C LEU A 330 1.55 -9.79 10.86
N LEU A 331 0.85 -8.85 10.23
CA LEU A 331 1.18 -8.32 8.90
C LEU A 331 2.57 -7.66 8.84
N LEU A 332 3.13 -7.19 9.96
CA LEU A 332 4.47 -6.60 10.06
C LEU A 332 5.57 -7.63 10.37
N GLN A 333 5.25 -8.92 10.52
CA GLN A 333 6.27 -9.93 10.78
C GLN A 333 7.13 -10.18 9.53
N PRO A 334 8.47 -10.34 9.68
CA PRO A 334 9.37 -10.51 8.55
C PRO A 334 8.99 -11.65 7.61
N GLU A 335 8.61 -12.80 8.14
CA GLU A 335 8.20 -13.96 7.34
C GLU A 335 6.89 -13.73 6.57
N ILE A 336 5.94 -12.99 7.14
CA ILE A 336 4.69 -12.61 6.45
C ILE A 336 5.00 -11.62 5.33
N GLN A 337 5.85 -10.63 5.61
CA GLN A 337 6.31 -9.65 4.65
C GLN A 337 7.12 -10.27 3.51
N ALA A 338 8.01 -11.22 3.80
CA ALA A 338 8.76 -11.96 2.78
C ALA A 338 7.81 -12.76 1.88
N ARG A 339 6.80 -13.43 2.46
CA ARG A 339 5.78 -14.13 1.68
C ARG A 339 4.94 -13.19 0.82
N ALA A 340 4.57 -12.02 1.33
CA ALA A 340 3.85 -11.01 0.53
C ALA A 340 4.70 -10.48 -0.64
N GLN A 341 6.04 -10.45 -0.48
CA GLN A 341 6.95 -10.00 -1.53
C GLN A 341 7.22 -11.06 -2.60
N ASP A 342 6.96 -12.33 -2.34
CA ASP A 342 7.09 -13.39 -3.35
C ASP A 342 6.13 -13.12 -4.53
N PRO A 343 6.63 -12.97 -5.77
CA PRO A 343 5.79 -12.73 -6.95
C PRO A 343 4.77 -13.84 -7.21
N ASN A 344 5.06 -15.08 -6.79
CA ASN A 344 4.12 -16.19 -6.93
C ASN A 344 2.94 -16.07 -5.95
N ILE A 345 3.07 -15.27 -4.90
CA ILE A 345 2.04 -15.01 -3.90
C ILE A 345 1.38 -13.66 -4.19
N LEU A 346 1.99 -12.53 -3.79
CA LEU A 346 1.46 -11.19 -4.07
C LEU A 346 2.40 -10.35 -4.93
N GLY A 347 3.72 -10.41 -4.71
CA GLY A 347 4.70 -9.55 -5.37
C GLY A 347 4.73 -8.12 -4.84
N PHE A 348 4.12 -7.84 -3.68
CA PHE A 348 4.14 -6.54 -3.04
C PHE A 348 5.47 -6.30 -2.32
N GLN A 349 6.00 -5.09 -2.40
CA GLN A 349 7.22 -4.77 -1.69
C GLN A 349 6.97 -4.64 -0.19
N THR A 350 7.99 -5.00 0.60
CA THR A 350 7.92 -4.91 2.06
C THR A 350 7.91 -3.47 2.56
N VAL A 351 7.24 -3.24 3.68
CA VAL A 351 7.29 -1.98 4.45
C VAL A 351 8.47 -1.94 5.42
N LEU A 352 9.19 -3.06 5.60
CA LEU A 352 10.24 -3.19 6.60
C LEU A 352 11.57 -2.59 6.15
N ASN A 353 12.36 -2.18 7.13
CA ASN A 353 13.76 -1.81 6.96
C ASN A 353 14.64 -3.08 6.95
N LEU A 354 14.87 -3.63 5.77
CA LEU A 354 15.64 -4.87 5.62
C LEU A 354 17.05 -4.78 6.19
N ALA A 355 17.68 -3.60 6.18
CA ALA A 355 19.03 -3.43 6.72
C ALA A 355 19.06 -3.54 8.26
N ALA A 356 17.96 -3.26 8.92
CA ALA A 356 17.83 -3.32 10.38
C ALA A 356 17.36 -4.69 10.91
N LEU A 357 16.90 -5.59 10.01
CA LEU A 357 16.44 -6.93 10.41
C LEU A 357 17.62 -7.81 10.86
N PRO A 358 17.38 -8.79 11.76
CA PRO A 358 18.28 -9.91 12.00
C PRO A 358 18.67 -10.63 10.71
N GLU A 359 19.85 -11.28 10.70
CA GLU A 359 20.36 -11.96 9.49
C GLU A 359 19.41 -13.06 9.00
N GLU A 360 18.82 -13.82 9.92
CA GLU A 360 17.86 -14.87 9.60
C GLU A 360 16.67 -14.34 8.83
N ASP A 361 16.07 -13.23 9.29
CA ASP A 361 14.94 -12.58 8.63
C ASP A 361 15.33 -11.99 7.28
N ARG A 362 16.54 -11.37 7.17
CA ARG A 362 17.04 -10.87 5.88
C ARG A 362 17.18 -11.98 4.83
N ASN A 363 17.61 -13.17 5.27
CA ASN A 363 17.81 -14.30 4.37
C ASN A 363 16.50 -14.78 3.74
N ALA A 364 15.36 -14.63 4.41
CA ALA A 364 14.05 -14.93 3.83
C ALA A 364 13.76 -14.05 2.60
N PHE A 365 14.12 -12.77 2.64
CA PHE A 365 13.97 -11.85 1.50
C PHE A 365 15.03 -12.08 0.42
N ALA A 366 16.29 -12.32 0.82
CA ALA A 366 17.39 -12.55 -0.11
C ALA A 366 17.23 -13.85 -0.93
N GLY A 367 16.50 -14.83 -0.40
CA GLY A 367 16.21 -16.11 -1.07
C GLY A 367 15.04 -16.05 -2.03
N LEU A 368 14.31 -14.94 -2.13
CA LEU A 368 13.17 -14.83 -3.03
C LEU A 368 13.62 -14.77 -4.50
N ASP A 369 13.02 -15.64 -5.32
CA ASP A 369 13.11 -15.50 -6.78
C ASP A 369 12.09 -14.45 -7.25
N LEU A 370 12.55 -13.25 -7.50
CA LEU A 370 11.69 -12.16 -7.98
C LEU A 370 11.26 -12.35 -9.45
N GLY A 371 11.78 -13.37 -10.13
CA GLY A 371 11.46 -13.66 -11.53
C GLY A 371 12.14 -12.69 -12.52
N VAL A 372 11.90 -12.95 -13.80
CA VAL A 372 12.66 -12.29 -14.90
C VAL A 372 12.19 -10.87 -15.23
N ALA A 373 11.00 -10.50 -14.80
CA ALA A 373 10.39 -9.21 -15.17
C ALA A 373 10.36 -8.20 -14.00
N THR A 374 10.52 -8.64 -12.75
CA THR A 374 10.53 -7.74 -11.60
C THR A 374 11.84 -6.95 -11.55
N LEU A 375 11.72 -5.63 -11.45
CA LEU A 375 12.88 -4.75 -11.32
C LEU A 375 13.54 -4.94 -9.94
N SER A 376 14.87 -4.82 -9.89
CA SER A 376 15.56 -4.70 -8.61
C SER A 376 15.12 -3.42 -7.89
N PRO A 377 15.24 -3.32 -6.56
CA PRO A 377 14.95 -2.08 -5.83
C PRO A 377 15.73 -0.87 -6.37
N GLN A 378 16.95 -1.08 -6.86
CA GLN A 378 17.78 -0.04 -7.46
C GLN A 378 17.22 0.43 -8.82
N ASP A 379 16.77 -0.49 -9.66
CA ASP A 379 16.23 -0.18 -11.00
C ASP A 379 14.82 0.40 -10.91
N LEU A 380 14.02 -0.03 -9.93
CA LEU A 380 12.71 0.54 -9.64
C LEU A 380 12.85 1.98 -9.14
N GLY A 381 13.87 2.26 -8.35
CA GLY A 381 14.15 3.58 -7.79
C GLY A 381 13.12 4.06 -6.76
N PRO A 382 13.29 5.28 -6.23
CA PRO A 382 12.36 5.84 -5.26
C PRO A 382 11.01 6.15 -5.89
N ALA A 383 9.94 5.84 -5.17
CA ALA A 383 8.59 6.18 -5.58
C ALA A 383 8.35 7.70 -5.45
N LEU A 384 7.60 8.26 -6.41
CA LEU A 384 6.96 9.55 -6.24
C LEU A 384 5.80 9.39 -5.25
N LEU A 385 5.62 10.39 -4.38
CA LEU A 385 4.51 10.38 -3.43
C LEU A 385 3.17 10.51 -4.15
N GLU A 386 2.13 9.93 -3.57
CA GLU A 386 0.77 10.17 -4.04
C GLU A 386 0.42 11.67 -3.93
N PRO A 387 -0.26 12.25 -4.93
CA PRO A 387 -0.86 13.56 -4.80
C PRO A 387 -1.89 13.60 -3.68
N HIS A 388 -2.19 14.79 -3.16
CA HIS A 388 -3.31 14.97 -2.25
C HIS A 388 -4.61 14.40 -2.86
N ALA A 389 -5.39 13.67 -2.06
CA ALA A 389 -6.54 12.90 -2.51
C ALA A 389 -7.55 13.70 -3.39
N SER A 390 -7.69 15.00 -3.12
CA SER A 390 -8.58 15.88 -3.89
C SER A 390 -8.23 16.00 -5.38
N TRP A 391 -6.95 15.77 -5.78
CA TRP A 391 -6.59 15.74 -7.19
C TRP A 391 -7.18 14.52 -7.88
N MET A 392 -7.07 13.34 -7.24
CA MET A 392 -7.58 12.09 -7.80
C MET A 392 -9.08 12.17 -8.04
N VAL A 393 -9.85 12.66 -7.08
CA VAL A 393 -11.31 12.82 -7.18
C VAL A 393 -11.68 13.72 -8.36
N LYS A 394 -11.14 14.95 -8.38
CA LYS A 394 -11.47 15.93 -9.44
C LYS A 394 -11.01 15.50 -10.83
N ILE A 395 -9.82 14.93 -10.96
CA ILE A 395 -9.31 14.42 -12.24
C ILE A 395 -10.20 13.28 -12.76
N GLY A 396 -10.64 12.39 -11.87
CA GLY A 396 -11.54 11.30 -12.24
C GLY A 396 -12.89 11.79 -12.77
N GLU A 397 -13.51 12.74 -12.08
CA GLU A 397 -14.78 13.37 -12.51
C GLU A 397 -14.64 14.11 -13.85
N ASP A 398 -13.57 14.89 -14.00
CA ASP A 398 -13.29 15.61 -15.24
C ASP A 398 -13.00 14.67 -16.41
N TRP A 399 -12.27 13.57 -16.15
CA TRP A 399 -12.00 12.57 -17.17
C TRP A 399 -13.30 11.91 -17.66
N LEU A 400 -14.19 11.51 -16.74
CA LEU A 400 -15.49 10.93 -17.08
C LEU A 400 -16.36 11.91 -17.90
N THR A 401 -16.30 13.18 -17.57
CA THR A 401 -17.01 14.23 -18.31
C THR A 401 -16.45 14.43 -19.72
N ARG A 402 -15.13 14.34 -19.90
CA ARG A 402 -14.45 14.61 -21.19
C ARG A 402 -14.43 13.40 -22.12
N TYR A 403 -14.18 12.22 -21.57
CA TYR A 403 -13.86 11.02 -22.33
C TYR A 403 -14.70 9.81 -21.97
N GLY A 404 -15.53 9.92 -20.91
CA GLY A 404 -16.32 8.80 -20.43
C GLY A 404 -17.19 8.23 -21.55
N VAL A 405 -17.03 6.93 -21.80
CA VAL A 405 -17.85 6.21 -22.77
C VAL A 405 -19.18 5.90 -22.09
N THR A 406 -20.24 6.63 -22.43
CA THR A 406 -21.60 6.26 -22.05
C THR A 406 -21.93 4.90 -22.66
N LYS A 407 -22.30 3.94 -21.78
CA LYS A 407 -22.78 2.60 -22.18
C LYS A 407 -24.12 2.70 -22.89
#